data_7597ddde731734bf5b3499b923c89988
#
_entry.id   7597ddde731734bf5b3499b923c89988
#
_cell.length_a   1.000
_cell.length_b   1.000
_cell.length_c   1.000
_cell.angle_alpha   90.00
_cell.angle_beta   90.00
_cell.angle_gamma   90.00
#
_symmetry.space_group_name_H-M   'P 1'
#
loop_
_entity.id
_entity.type
_entity.pdbx_description
1 polymer ?
#
loop_
_entity_poly.entity_id
_entity_poly.type
_entity_poly.pdbx_seq_one_letter_code
_entity_poly.pdbx_strand_id
1 'polypeptide(L)'
;MQLTTRAILIHGCCEEEEFYREGPSSSNKHWLPWLQKQLVTRGIETQTPEMPEPFKPEYTAWKRILDRLGTDEETLLVGHSCGGGCLLRWITEERLAAQNVFLVAPWLDPFRVRGAFLDFQLNPAVSSRVRGIHLLYSRDDKVEGVKESVAQLSSVFPNAKTHCFTDRGHFGIEDLGTERFPELLNLIVGGDR
;
A
#
# COMPACT_ATOMS: atom_id res chain seq x y z
N MET A 1 -9.37 -8.98 21.62
CA MET A 1 -9.33 -8.23 20.35
C MET A 1 -8.03 -7.43 20.38
N GLN A 2 -7.09 -7.74 19.49
CA GLN A 2 -5.80 -7.05 19.44
C GLN A 2 -6.01 -5.71 18.73
N LEU A 3 -5.73 -4.60 19.41
CA LEU A 3 -5.92 -3.26 18.88
C LEU A 3 -4.80 -2.91 17.92
N THR A 4 -5.10 -2.21 16.84
CA THR A 4 -4.08 -1.58 16.00
C THR A 4 -3.40 -0.49 16.82
N THR A 5 -2.09 -0.61 17.05
CA THR A 5 -1.31 0.38 17.80
C THR A 5 -0.36 1.16 16.91
N ARG A 6 0.00 0.58 15.76
CA ARG A 6 0.94 1.14 14.79
C ARG A 6 0.42 1.03 13.36
N ALA A 7 0.85 1.95 12.50
CA ALA A 7 0.58 1.92 11.07
C ALA A 7 1.80 2.35 10.26
N ILE A 8 2.00 1.70 9.12
CA ILE A 8 3.02 2.06 8.13
C ILE A 8 2.31 2.31 6.81
N LEU A 9 2.46 3.51 6.26
CA LEU A 9 1.87 3.92 4.99
C LEU A 9 2.98 4.07 3.96
N ILE A 10 2.90 3.34 2.84
CA ILE A 10 3.91 3.37 1.78
C ILE A 10 3.30 3.92 0.49
N HIS A 11 3.92 4.99 -0.02
CA HIS A 11 3.55 5.65 -1.27
C HIS A 11 3.90 4.81 -2.51
N GLY A 12 3.36 5.20 -3.66
CA GLY A 12 3.64 4.60 -4.96
C GLY A 12 4.95 5.07 -5.58
N CYS A 13 5.24 4.52 -6.76
CA CYS A 13 6.29 5.02 -7.64
C CYS A 13 5.80 6.32 -8.34
N CYS A 14 6.74 7.12 -8.83
CA CYS A 14 6.47 8.32 -9.63
C CYS A 14 7.41 8.36 -10.84
N GLU A 15 7.25 9.35 -11.69
CA GLU A 15 8.20 9.64 -12.75
C GLU A 15 9.33 10.54 -12.23
N GLU A 16 10.49 10.51 -12.90
CA GLU A 16 11.68 11.26 -12.48
C GLU A 16 11.43 12.77 -12.47
N GLU A 17 10.75 13.29 -13.47
CA GLU A 17 10.35 14.70 -13.53
C GLU A 17 9.45 15.11 -12.37
N GLU A 18 8.55 14.22 -11.96
CA GLU A 18 7.68 14.47 -10.83
C GLU A 18 8.46 14.49 -9.52
N PHE A 19 9.44 13.61 -9.36
CA PHE A 19 10.28 13.54 -8.16
C PHE A 19 11.09 14.82 -7.93
N TYR A 20 11.67 15.39 -9.00
CA TYR A 20 12.48 16.61 -8.91
C TYR A 20 11.68 17.92 -9.01
N ARG A 21 10.39 17.85 -9.31
CA ARG A 21 9.52 19.04 -9.36
C ARG A 21 9.35 19.62 -7.96
N GLU A 22 9.32 20.97 -7.88
CA GLU A 22 8.93 21.65 -6.64
C GLU A 22 7.54 21.20 -6.18
N GLY A 23 7.43 20.89 -4.89
CA GLY A 23 6.18 20.42 -4.30
C GLY A 23 6.38 19.43 -3.17
N PRO A 24 5.31 18.80 -2.70
CA PRO A 24 5.40 17.79 -1.65
C PRO A 24 6.12 16.53 -2.15
N SER A 25 6.91 15.90 -1.27
CA SER A 25 7.52 14.59 -1.52
C SER A 25 6.46 13.49 -1.66
N SER A 26 6.82 12.34 -2.21
CA SER A 26 5.87 11.26 -2.51
C SER A 26 5.11 10.77 -1.28
N SER A 27 5.75 10.75 -0.10
CA SER A 27 5.11 10.41 1.17
C SER A 27 4.11 11.47 1.68
N ASN A 28 4.20 12.70 1.15
CA ASN A 28 3.37 13.85 1.50
C ASN A 28 2.36 14.22 0.39
N LYS A 29 2.12 13.32 -0.55
CA LYS A 29 1.14 13.50 -1.63
C LYS A 29 -0.14 12.72 -1.39
N HIS A 30 -1.16 13.08 -2.16
CA HIS A 30 -2.45 12.40 -2.21
C HIS A 30 -3.12 12.38 -0.82
N TRP A 31 -3.67 11.26 -0.44
CA TRP A 31 -4.37 11.05 0.84
C TRP A 31 -3.46 10.60 1.99
N LEU A 32 -2.18 10.33 1.75
CA LEU A 32 -1.26 9.77 2.75
C LEU A 32 -1.12 10.68 3.98
N PRO A 33 -0.84 12.02 3.86
CA PRO A 33 -0.72 12.88 5.02
C PRO A 33 -2.03 13.03 5.79
N TRP A 34 -3.14 13.06 5.06
CA TRP A 34 -4.46 13.12 5.68
C TRP A 34 -4.75 11.85 6.48
N LEU A 35 -4.51 10.66 5.89
CA LEU A 35 -4.72 9.39 6.59
C LEU A 35 -3.81 9.26 7.81
N GLN A 36 -2.53 9.61 7.68
CA GLN A 36 -1.59 9.64 8.81
C GLN A 36 -2.15 10.47 9.96
N LYS A 37 -2.58 11.71 9.69
CA LYS A 37 -3.20 12.58 10.70
C LYS A 37 -4.45 11.93 11.34
N GLN A 38 -5.31 11.31 10.53
CA GLN A 38 -6.51 10.66 11.04
C GLN A 38 -6.20 9.48 11.98
N LEU A 39 -5.16 8.70 11.68
CA LEU A 39 -4.73 7.58 12.51
C LEU A 39 -4.05 8.05 13.80
N VAL A 40 -3.13 9.01 13.71
CA VAL A 40 -2.45 9.60 14.87
C VAL A 40 -3.44 10.22 15.86
N THR A 41 -4.46 10.94 15.39
CA THR A 41 -5.50 11.53 16.26
C THR A 41 -6.38 10.48 16.96
N ARG A 42 -6.30 9.22 16.51
CA ARG A 42 -6.98 8.07 17.13
C ARG A 42 -6.04 7.22 18.01
N GLY A 43 -4.82 7.72 18.28
CA GLY A 43 -3.84 7.03 19.10
C GLY A 43 -3.05 5.94 18.39
N ILE A 44 -3.12 5.85 17.06
CA ILE A 44 -2.35 4.90 16.26
C ILE A 44 -1.04 5.58 15.83
N GLU A 45 0.10 5.09 16.33
CA GLU A 45 1.42 5.56 15.89
C GLU A 45 1.57 5.29 14.39
N THR A 46 1.70 6.33 13.58
CA THR A 46 1.68 6.19 12.13
C THR A 46 2.94 6.77 11.50
N GLN A 47 3.60 5.98 10.67
CA GLN A 47 4.79 6.37 9.93
C GLN A 47 4.53 6.31 8.43
N THR A 48 4.94 7.36 7.73
CA THR A 48 4.84 7.47 6.28
C THR A 48 6.22 7.85 5.73
N PRO A 49 7.15 6.87 5.63
CA PRO A 49 8.51 7.15 5.18
C PRO A 49 8.54 7.61 3.73
N GLU A 50 9.45 8.52 3.40
CA GLU A 50 9.84 8.77 2.03
C GLU A 50 10.72 7.62 1.56
N MET A 51 10.27 6.91 0.53
CA MET A 51 11.04 5.81 -0.04
C MET A 51 12.04 6.36 -1.07
N PRO A 52 13.31 5.87 -1.06
CA PRO A 52 14.34 6.43 -1.93
C PRO A 52 14.06 6.17 -3.41
N GLU A 53 14.34 7.16 -4.24
CA GLU A 53 14.29 7.12 -5.69
C GLU A 53 13.06 6.39 -6.26
N PRO A 54 11.83 6.83 -5.93
CA PRO A 54 10.61 6.12 -6.34
C PRO A 54 10.39 6.07 -7.85
N PHE A 55 11.11 6.87 -8.62
CA PHE A 55 11.15 6.84 -10.08
C PHE A 55 12.02 5.70 -10.64
N LYS A 56 12.99 5.23 -9.84
CA LYS A 56 13.89 4.10 -10.14
C LYS A 56 14.05 3.22 -8.89
N PRO A 57 12.98 2.60 -8.41
CA PRO A 57 12.99 1.96 -7.11
C PRO A 57 13.89 0.73 -7.08
N GLU A 58 14.68 0.65 -6.00
CA GLU A 58 15.53 -0.50 -5.69
C GLU A 58 14.99 -1.21 -4.45
N TYR A 59 14.63 -2.49 -4.59
CA TYR A 59 14.00 -3.22 -3.48
C TYR A 59 14.87 -3.26 -2.23
N THR A 60 16.17 -3.48 -2.37
CA THR A 60 17.10 -3.51 -1.24
C THR A 60 17.16 -2.18 -0.48
N ALA A 61 17.01 -1.05 -1.18
CA ALA A 61 16.97 0.27 -0.57
C ALA A 61 15.66 0.50 0.21
N TRP A 62 14.52 0.13 -0.41
CA TRP A 62 13.20 0.22 0.23
C TRP A 62 13.08 -0.74 1.41
N LYS A 63 13.51 -2.00 1.23
CA LYS A 63 13.55 -3.01 2.29
C LYS A 63 14.30 -2.54 3.53
N ARG A 64 15.46 -1.88 3.35
CA ARG A 64 16.26 -1.37 4.47
C ARG A 64 15.49 -0.36 5.34
N ILE A 65 14.60 0.44 4.73
CA ILE A 65 13.71 1.35 5.48
C ILE A 65 12.64 0.54 6.20
N LEU A 66 11.98 -0.38 5.51
CA LEU A 66 10.94 -1.25 6.09
C LEU A 66 11.48 -2.09 7.25
N ASP A 67 12.67 -2.65 7.13
CA ASP A 67 13.33 -3.43 8.19
C ASP A 67 13.58 -2.61 9.46
N ARG A 68 13.90 -1.31 9.32
CA ARG A 68 14.08 -0.41 10.47
C ARG A 68 12.77 -0.08 11.17
N LEU A 69 11.68 -0.01 10.42
CA LEU A 69 10.35 0.21 10.98
C LEU A 69 9.83 -1.05 11.69
N GLY A 70 10.08 -2.21 11.09
CA GLY A 70 9.56 -3.48 11.56
C GLY A 70 8.04 -3.57 11.46
N THR A 71 7.52 -4.76 11.64
CA THR A 71 6.07 -5.02 11.70
C THR A 71 5.78 -6.20 12.62
N ASP A 72 4.59 -6.23 13.19
CA ASP A 72 4.08 -7.27 14.06
C ASP A 72 2.55 -7.41 13.92
N GLU A 73 1.94 -8.25 14.72
CA GLU A 73 0.50 -8.54 14.69
C GLU A 73 -0.39 -7.35 15.08
N GLU A 74 0.18 -6.24 15.58
CA GLU A 74 -0.52 -4.99 15.91
C GLU A 74 -0.32 -3.90 14.86
N THR A 75 0.54 -4.15 13.87
CA THR A 75 0.91 -3.18 12.85
C THR A 75 -0.02 -3.26 11.64
N LEU A 76 -0.69 -2.16 11.35
CA LEU A 76 -1.43 -1.93 10.11
C LEU A 76 -0.46 -1.56 8.98
N LEU A 77 -0.56 -2.24 7.85
CA LEU A 77 0.19 -1.92 6.63
C LEU A 77 -0.76 -1.36 5.58
N VAL A 78 -0.42 -0.20 5.01
CA VAL A 78 -1.17 0.40 3.90
C VAL A 78 -0.20 0.75 2.78
N GLY A 79 -0.41 0.22 1.60
CA GLY A 79 0.44 0.50 0.44
C GLY A 79 -0.37 1.00 -0.75
N HIS A 80 0.11 2.07 -1.38
CA HIS A 80 -0.45 2.60 -2.61
C HIS A 80 0.39 2.13 -3.81
N SER A 81 -0.29 1.65 -4.86
CA SER A 81 0.35 1.29 -6.12
C SER A 81 1.53 0.32 -5.92
N CYS A 82 2.72 0.62 -6.43
CA CYS A 82 3.93 -0.20 -6.25
C CYS A 82 4.37 -0.30 -4.78
N GLY A 83 3.99 0.66 -3.92
CA GLY A 83 4.21 0.56 -2.48
C GLY A 83 3.46 -0.61 -1.85
N GLY A 84 2.25 -0.91 -2.35
CA GLY A 84 1.52 -2.11 -1.97
C GLY A 84 2.23 -3.40 -2.40
N GLY A 85 2.77 -3.43 -3.62
CA GLY A 85 3.60 -4.54 -4.12
C GLY A 85 4.85 -4.75 -3.28
N CYS A 86 5.53 -3.66 -2.92
CA CYS A 86 6.74 -3.71 -2.08
C CYS A 86 6.45 -4.24 -0.67
N LEU A 87 5.35 -3.80 -0.03
CA LEU A 87 4.92 -4.33 1.26
C LEU A 87 4.64 -5.84 1.19
N LEU A 88 3.93 -6.29 0.15
CA LEU A 88 3.65 -7.72 -0.04
C LEU A 88 4.94 -8.53 -0.24
N ARG A 89 5.87 -8.03 -1.04
CA ARG A 89 7.18 -8.64 -1.21
C ARG A 89 7.88 -8.79 0.14
N TRP A 90 7.96 -7.70 0.90
CA TRP A 90 8.64 -7.67 2.19
C TRP A 90 8.06 -8.67 3.19
N ILE A 91 6.74 -8.64 3.43
CA ILE A 91 6.11 -9.60 4.38
C ILE A 91 6.14 -11.04 3.89
N THR A 92 6.24 -11.26 2.57
CA THR A 92 6.35 -12.60 1.98
C THR A 92 7.74 -13.17 2.18
N GLU A 93 8.78 -12.45 1.75
CA GLU A 93 10.18 -12.90 1.79
C GLU A 93 10.69 -13.03 3.24
N GLU A 94 10.37 -12.06 4.09
CA GLU A 94 10.80 -12.05 5.50
C GLU A 94 9.85 -12.83 6.44
N ARG A 95 8.76 -13.40 5.91
CA ARG A 95 7.76 -14.16 6.68
C ARG A 95 7.17 -13.38 7.86
N LEU A 96 6.95 -12.10 7.68
CA LEU A 96 6.49 -11.21 8.74
C LEU A 96 4.97 -11.32 8.97
N ALA A 97 4.57 -10.96 10.18
CA ALA A 97 3.18 -10.78 10.56
C ALA A 97 2.76 -9.31 10.42
N ALA A 98 1.46 -9.09 10.24
CA ALA A 98 0.83 -7.79 10.32
C ALA A 98 -0.61 -7.93 10.80
N GLN A 99 -1.19 -6.87 11.36
CA GLN A 99 -2.59 -6.89 11.75
C GLN A 99 -3.49 -6.97 10.50
N ASN A 100 -3.51 -5.94 9.69
CA ASN A 100 -4.19 -5.92 8.40
C ASN A 100 -3.28 -5.31 7.33
N VAL A 101 -3.48 -5.71 6.08
CA VAL A 101 -2.78 -5.18 4.92
C VAL A 101 -3.81 -4.58 3.97
N PHE A 102 -3.76 -3.26 3.78
CA PHE A 102 -4.59 -2.53 2.82
C PHE A 102 -3.76 -2.18 1.59
N LEU A 103 -4.19 -2.66 0.45
CA LEU A 103 -3.53 -2.47 -0.83
C LEU A 103 -4.44 -1.59 -1.70
N VAL A 104 -4.06 -0.33 -1.88
CA VAL A 104 -4.80 0.66 -2.66
C VAL A 104 -4.21 0.73 -4.06
N ALA A 105 -5.01 0.44 -5.08
CA ALA A 105 -4.57 0.31 -6.47
C ALA A 105 -3.29 -0.52 -6.59
N PRO A 106 -3.24 -1.76 -6.02
CA PRO A 106 -2.00 -2.52 -5.94
C PRO A 106 -1.40 -2.78 -7.31
N TRP A 107 -0.09 -2.55 -7.43
CA TRP A 107 0.66 -2.80 -8.64
C TRP A 107 1.85 -3.72 -8.35
N LEU A 108 1.93 -4.84 -9.08
CA LEU A 108 2.92 -5.91 -8.91
C LEU A 108 3.91 -5.99 -10.07
N ASP A 109 3.96 -4.97 -10.92
CA ASP A 109 4.82 -4.96 -12.12
C ASP A 109 4.65 -6.20 -13.02
N PRO A 110 3.43 -6.54 -13.46
CA PRO A 110 3.21 -7.75 -14.24
C PRO A 110 3.98 -7.76 -15.58
N PHE A 111 4.39 -6.60 -16.06
CA PHE A 111 5.13 -6.41 -17.31
C PHE A 111 6.64 -6.16 -17.10
N ARG A 112 7.12 -6.21 -15.85
CA ARG A 112 8.53 -6.04 -15.46
C ARG A 112 9.17 -4.72 -15.92
N VAL A 113 8.39 -3.64 -15.94
CA VAL A 113 8.87 -2.30 -16.35
C VAL A 113 9.77 -1.64 -15.30
N ARG A 114 9.75 -2.12 -14.06
CA ARG A 114 10.63 -1.67 -12.96
C ARG A 114 11.69 -2.74 -12.59
N GLY A 115 12.02 -3.61 -13.54
CA GLY A 115 13.09 -4.59 -13.41
C GLY A 115 12.87 -5.58 -12.26
N ALA A 116 13.85 -5.69 -11.35
CA ALA A 116 13.78 -6.63 -10.23
C ALA A 116 13.05 -6.09 -8.99
N PHE A 117 12.51 -4.88 -9.02
CA PHE A 117 11.91 -4.24 -7.86
C PHE A 117 10.76 -5.06 -7.25
N LEU A 118 9.89 -5.62 -8.09
CA LEU A 118 8.76 -6.47 -7.66
C LEU A 118 8.88 -7.91 -8.22
N ASP A 119 10.10 -8.37 -8.51
CA ASP A 119 10.35 -9.75 -8.94
C ASP A 119 10.37 -10.68 -7.74
N PHE A 120 9.20 -11.16 -7.33
CA PHE A 120 9.02 -12.12 -6.25
C PHE A 120 7.81 -13.03 -6.52
N GLN A 121 7.72 -14.13 -5.78
CA GLN A 121 6.56 -15.00 -5.84
C GLN A 121 5.60 -14.70 -4.69
N LEU A 122 4.34 -14.41 -5.03
CA LEU A 122 3.28 -14.34 -4.04
C LEU A 122 3.13 -15.69 -3.32
N ASN A 123 2.99 -15.63 -2.01
CA ASN A 123 2.85 -16.84 -1.20
C ASN A 123 1.52 -16.79 -0.42
N PRO A 124 0.58 -17.71 -0.67
CA PRO A 124 -0.70 -17.75 0.05
C PRO A 124 -0.56 -17.89 1.57
N ALA A 125 0.58 -18.39 2.06
CA ALA A 125 0.89 -18.46 3.48
C ALA A 125 0.97 -17.08 4.16
N VAL A 126 1.02 -15.97 3.44
CA VAL A 126 0.85 -14.62 4.00
C VAL A 126 -0.48 -14.53 4.75
N SER A 127 -1.56 -15.10 4.21
CA SER A 127 -2.89 -15.07 4.83
C SER A 127 -2.96 -15.68 6.23
N SER A 128 -2.03 -16.54 6.60
CA SER A 128 -1.97 -17.11 7.96
C SER A 128 -1.21 -16.24 8.96
N ARG A 129 -0.52 -15.21 8.50
CA ARG A 129 0.29 -14.30 9.31
C ARG A 129 -0.27 -12.89 9.39
N VAL A 130 -1.36 -12.63 8.65
CA VAL A 130 -2.07 -11.35 8.68
C VAL A 130 -3.54 -11.61 9.02
N ARG A 131 -4.15 -10.71 9.77
CA ARG A 131 -5.57 -10.82 10.14
C ARG A 131 -6.48 -10.66 8.93
N GLY A 132 -6.10 -9.80 7.99
CA GLY A 132 -6.86 -9.59 6.76
C GLY A 132 -6.05 -8.88 5.68
N ILE A 133 -6.38 -9.21 4.44
CA ILE A 133 -5.88 -8.52 3.25
C ILE A 133 -7.07 -7.81 2.61
N HIS A 134 -6.93 -6.52 2.35
CA HIS A 134 -7.94 -5.69 1.72
C HIS A 134 -7.39 -5.15 0.41
N LEU A 135 -8.11 -5.40 -0.68
CA LEU A 135 -7.78 -4.90 -2.03
C LEU A 135 -8.75 -3.79 -2.39
N LEU A 136 -8.26 -2.57 -2.51
CA LEU A 136 -9.03 -1.42 -2.97
C LEU A 136 -8.61 -1.09 -4.39
N TYR A 137 -9.55 -1.11 -5.32
CA TYR A 137 -9.26 -0.81 -6.73
C TYR A 137 -10.45 -0.14 -7.41
N SER A 138 -10.21 0.56 -8.49
CA SER A 138 -11.25 1.21 -9.28
C SER A 138 -11.32 0.63 -10.69
N ARG A 139 -12.54 0.52 -11.22
CA ARG A 139 -12.74 -0.02 -12.58
C ARG A 139 -12.20 0.89 -13.66
N ASP A 140 -12.15 2.18 -13.41
CA ASP A 140 -11.67 3.22 -14.31
C ASP A 140 -10.18 3.52 -14.16
N ASP A 141 -9.47 2.77 -13.31
CA ASP A 141 -8.01 2.89 -13.19
C ASP A 141 -7.34 2.64 -14.55
N LYS A 142 -6.56 3.61 -15.00
CA LYS A 142 -5.88 3.61 -16.30
C LYS A 142 -4.42 3.19 -16.23
N VAL A 143 -3.90 2.98 -15.02
CA VAL A 143 -2.51 2.52 -14.85
C VAL A 143 -2.40 1.08 -15.32
N GLU A 144 -1.55 0.87 -16.32
CA GLU A 144 -1.32 -0.45 -16.90
C GLU A 144 -0.74 -1.41 -15.84
N GLY A 145 -1.28 -2.61 -15.78
CA GLY A 145 -0.84 -3.66 -14.83
C GLY A 145 -1.60 -3.68 -13.51
N VAL A 146 -2.42 -2.68 -13.17
CA VAL A 146 -3.23 -2.71 -11.93
C VAL A 146 -4.30 -3.79 -11.99
N LYS A 147 -5.01 -3.91 -13.10
CA LYS A 147 -6.07 -4.93 -13.27
C LYS A 147 -5.49 -6.35 -13.21
N GLU A 148 -4.36 -6.56 -13.84
CA GLU A 148 -3.62 -7.82 -13.81
C GLU A 148 -3.14 -8.15 -12.40
N SER A 149 -2.61 -7.15 -11.70
CA SER A 149 -2.16 -7.29 -10.31
C SER A 149 -3.32 -7.64 -9.37
N VAL A 150 -4.46 -6.97 -9.50
CA VAL A 150 -5.67 -7.27 -8.72
C VAL A 150 -6.17 -8.68 -9.00
N ALA A 151 -6.20 -9.12 -10.27
CA ALA A 151 -6.60 -10.47 -10.65
C ALA A 151 -5.66 -11.52 -10.05
N GLN A 152 -4.35 -11.30 -10.12
CA GLN A 152 -3.34 -12.17 -9.53
C GLN A 152 -3.49 -12.27 -8.01
N LEU A 153 -3.64 -11.12 -7.33
CA LEU A 153 -3.84 -11.06 -5.89
C LEU A 153 -5.11 -11.78 -5.44
N SER A 154 -6.21 -11.59 -6.17
CA SER A 154 -7.48 -12.24 -5.88
C SER A 154 -7.40 -13.76 -6.06
N SER A 155 -6.60 -14.22 -7.01
CA SER A 155 -6.35 -15.66 -7.23
C SER A 155 -5.51 -16.29 -6.11
N VAL A 156 -4.45 -15.60 -5.66
CA VAL A 156 -3.55 -16.12 -4.61
C VAL A 156 -4.16 -15.98 -3.21
N PHE A 157 -4.96 -14.93 -2.99
CA PHE A 157 -5.62 -14.64 -1.72
C PHE A 157 -7.14 -14.64 -1.86
N PRO A 158 -7.78 -15.81 -2.03
CA PRO A 158 -9.23 -15.89 -2.30
C PRO A 158 -10.11 -15.34 -1.16
N ASN A 159 -9.56 -15.25 0.05
CA ASN A 159 -10.24 -14.69 1.23
C ASN A 159 -9.94 -13.19 1.43
N ALA A 160 -9.21 -12.54 0.52
CA ALA A 160 -9.00 -11.10 0.57
C ALA A 160 -10.33 -10.36 0.40
N LYS A 161 -10.54 -9.33 1.22
CA LYS A 161 -11.71 -8.45 1.12
C LYS A 161 -11.50 -7.46 -0.02
N THR A 162 -12.34 -7.53 -1.04
CA THR A 162 -12.25 -6.64 -2.21
C THR A 162 -13.22 -5.46 -2.10
N HIS A 163 -12.71 -4.27 -2.35
CA HIS A 163 -13.45 -3.01 -2.36
C HIS A 163 -13.30 -2.38 -3.74
N CYS A 164 -14.29 -2.62 -4.60
CA CYS A 164 -14.30 -2.16 -5.97
C CYS A 164 -15.04 -0.82 -6.09
N PHE A 165 -14.34 0.18 -6.59
CA PHE A 165 -14.88 1.50 -6.93
C PHE A 165 -15.10 1.61 -8.45
N THR A 166 -15.83 2.63 -8.87
CA THR A 166 -16.16 2.84 -10.30
C THR A 166 -15.56 4.12 -10.86
N ASP A 167 -15.16 5.06 -9.98
CA ASP A 167 -14.85 6.45 -10.32
C ASP A 167 -13.75 7.04 -9.41
N ARG A 168 -12.77 6.23 -9.04
CA ARG A 168 -11.64 6.65 -8.16
C ARG A 168 -10.29 6.60 -8.87
N GLY A 169 -10.26 6.26 -10.15
CA GLY A 169 -9.03 6.16 -10.95
C GLY A 169 -7.94 5.37 -10.22
N HIS A 170 -6.73 5.91 -10.18
CA HIS A 170 -5.59 5.34 -9.44
C HIS A 170 -5.51 5.84 -7.98
N PHE A 171 -6.58 6.46 -7.47
CA PHE A 171 -6.67 7.05 -6.13
C PHE A 171 -5.67 8.19 -5.89
N GLY A 172 -5.17 8.81 -6.92
CA GLY A 172 -4.40 10.05 -6.82
C GLY A 172 -5.31 11.24 -6.44
N ILE A 173 -4.71 12.38 -6.10
CA ILE A 173 -5.47 13.61 -5.83
C ILE A 173 -6.26 14.06 -7.04
N GLU A 174 -5.72 13.84 -8.24
CA GLU A 174 -6.34 14.17 -9.53
C GLU A 174 -7.61 13.33 -9.77
N ASP A 175 -7.59 12.06 -9.32
CA ASP A 175 -8.71 11.15 -9.47
C ASP A 175 -9.77 11.33 -8.37
N LEU A 176 -9.32 11.54 -7.12
CA LEU A 176 -10.21 11.72 -5.98
C LEU A 176 -10.79 13.15 -5.91
N GLY A 177 -10.15 14.14 -6.54
CA GLY A 177 -10.48 15.57 -6.43
C GLY A 177 -10.27 16.14 -5.02
N THR A 178 -9.58 15.39 -4.15
CA THR A 178 -9.34 15.74 -2.74
C THR A 178 -8.16 14.96 -2.17
N GLU A 179 -7.54 15.52 -1.15
CA GLU A 179 -6.52 14.82 -0.33
C GLU A 179 -7.12 13.89 0.73
N ARG A 180 -8.44 13.69 0.74
CA ARG A 180 -9.12 12.87 1.74
C ARG A 180 -9.55 11.55 1.11
N PHE A 181 -9.41 10.47 1.88
CA PHE A 181 -9.92 9.15 1.51
C PHE A 181 -10.73 8.54 2.67
N PRO A 182 -11.95 9.08 2.93
CA PRO A 182 -12.79 8.65 4.06
C PRO A 182 -13.16 7.17 4.00
N GLU A 183 -13.35 6.61 2.80
CA GLU A 183 -13.71 5.21 2.61
C GLU A 183 -12.62 4.29 3.14
N LEU A 184 -11.34 4.58 2.85
CA LEU A 184 -10.21 3.82 3.39
C LEU A 184 -10.14 3.94 4.92
N LEU A 185 -10.28 5.15 5.45
CA LEU A 185 -10.28 5.37 6.90
C LEU A 185 -11.41 4.56 7.57
N ASN A 186 -12.61 4.59 7.01
CA ASN A 186 -13.76 3.85 7.56
C ASN A 186 -13.54 2.33 7.55
N LEU A 187 -12.89 1.79 6.51
CA LEU A 187 -12.51 0.38 6.45
C LEU A 187 -11.47 0.02 7.51
N ILE A 188 -10.52 0.90 7.77
CA ILE A 188 -9.49 0.69 8.79
C ILE A 188 -10.12 0.70 10.19
N VAL A 189 -10.89 1.74 10.53
CA VAL A 189 -11.42 1.92 11.88
C VAL A 189 -12.75 1.17 12.12
N GLY A 190 -13.48 0.84 11.08
CA GLY A 190 -14.75 0.13 11.15
C GLY A 190 -14.62 -1.39 11.18
N GLY A 191 -13.48 -1.94 10.78
CA GLY A 191 -13.19 -3.38 10.81
C GLY A 191 -13.00 -3.95 12.22
N ASP A 192 -12.97 -3.11 13.24
CA ASP A 192 -12.83 -3.48 14.65
C ASP A 192 -14.16 -3.55 15.43
N ARG A 193 -15.32 -3.52 14.71
CA ARG A 193 -16.65 -3.69 15.33
C ARG A 193 -17.24 -5.04 15.04
#